data_d269d120b4f51e5db63d8ff2c7bd22b3
#
_entry.id   d269d120b4f51e5db63d8ff2c7bd22b3
#
_cell.length_a   1.000
_cell.length_b   1.000
_cell.length_c   1.000
_cell.angle_alpha   90.00
_cell.angle_beta   90.00
_cell.angle_gamma   90.00
#
_symmetry.space_group_name_H-M   'P 1'
#
loop_
_entity.id
_entity.type
_entity.pdbx_description
1 polymer ?
#
loop_
_entity_poly.entity_id
_entity_poly.type
_entity_poly.pdbx_seq_one_letter_code
_entity_poly.pdbx_strand_id
1 'polypeptide(L)'
;MTFFRHAPAAMALILSLAALPAVAQEGEPSPDEAIATVNGSPISYSDVALADEEMGAALARLEPEMRFQYLLGMLIDRRVVALAAKEKHIDDDPQVKRRQDYFNEKALRDVYWVQLMQDKVTDEAVRSYYDKNIAGAPAEQEAHARHILVQSKAEAEKIAGEIKAGKGFEEAAKEYSKDPGSADGDLGWFRREEMVPEFGNAVFSMTPGELSEPVETQFGWHVIQLVELRDLPKPAYEEAHDEIVRQLAREEGQKLMEKLRADAKIEIVGAESAAAPSGGRPQIVPQE
;
A
#
# COMPACT_ATOMS: atom_id res chain seq x y z
N MET A 1 -46.61 -18.65 -86.99
CA MET A 1 -45.45 -18.01 -86.36
C MET A 1 -45.66 -18.10 -84.86
N THR A 2 -45.15 -19.13 -84.26
CA THR A 2 -45.33 -19.47 -82.84
C THR A 2 -43.97 -19.54 -82.19
N PHE A 3 -43.71 -18.58 -81.27
CA PHE A 3 -42.48 -18.59 -80.50
C PHE A 3 -42.63 -19.38 -79.23
N PHE A 4 -41.89 -20.49 -79.10
CA PHE A 4 -41.72 -21.26 -77.88
C PHE A 4 -40.72 -20.52 -76.96
N ARG A 5 -41.16 -20.17 -75.76
CA ARG A 5 -40.27 -19.68 -74.70
C ARG A 5 -39.96 -20.84 -73.73
N HIS A 6 -38.74 -21.26 -73.74
CA HIS A 6 -38.19 -22.19 -72.77
C HIS A 6 -37.88 -21.42 -71.46
N ALA A 7 -38.42 -21.88 -70.36
CA ALA A 7 -38.02 -21.42 -69.02
C ALA A 7 -36.95 -22.38 -68.46
N PRO A 8 -35.91 -21.89 -67.86
CA PRO A 8 -34.96 -22.75 -67.14
C PRO A 8 -35.42 -23.09 -65.74
N ALA A 9 -35.39 -24.38 -65.44
CA ALA A 9 -35.63 -24.93 -64.07
C ALA A 9 -34.55 -24.47 -63.10
N ALA A 10 -34.93 -23.74 -62.07
CA ALA A 10 -34.05 -23.42 -60.96
C ALA A 10 -33.97 -24.63 -60.01
N MET A 11 -32.81 -25.25 -59.94
CA MET A 11 -32.49 -26.29 -59.01
C MET A 11 -32.15 -25.68 -57.66
N ALA A 12 -33.10 -25.76 -56.70
CA ALA A 12 -32.88 -25.30 -55.34
C ALA A 12 -31.92 -26.29 -54.60
N LEU A 13 -30.74 -25.84 -54.34
CA LEU A 13 -29.76 -26.51 -53.50
C LEU A 13 -30.15 -26.30 -52.04
N ILE A 14 -30.73 -27.32 -51.42
CA ILE A 14 -31.00 -27.29 -49.97
C ILE A 14 -29.69 -27.53 -49.26
N LEU A 15 -29.06 -26.46 -48.73
CA LEU A 15 -27.94 -26.54 -47.82
C LEU A 15 -28.47 -26.95 -46.45
N SER A 16 -28.35 -28.24 -46.11
CA SER A 16 -28.59 -28.72 -44.76
C SER A 16 -27.46 -28.21 -43.84
N LEU A 17 -27.77 -27.16 -43.10
CA LEU A 17 -26.91 -26.67 -42.02
C LEU A 17 -26.94 -27.70 -40.90
N ALA A 18 -25.94 -28.58 -40.85
CA ALA A 18 -25.72 -29.43 -39.70
C ALA A 18 -25.38 -28.51 -38.49
N ALA A 19 -26.31 -28.44 -37.56
CA ALA A 19 -26.06 -27.79 -36.26
C ALA A 19 -24.92 -28.58 -35.56
N LEU A 20 -23.76 -27.99 -35.52
CA LEU A 20 -22.70 -28.47 -34.61
C LEU A 20 -23.24 -28.33 -33.18
N PRO A 21 -23.08 -29.34 -32.32
CA PRO A 21 -23.45 -29.21 -30.94
C PRO A 21 -22.60 -28.02 -30.38
N ALA A 22 -23.29 -27.03 -29.80
CA ALA A 22 -22.63 -26.01 -29.02
C ALA A 22 -21.85 -26.75 -27.92
N VAL A 23 -20.53 -26.69 -28.00
CA VAL A 23 -19.68 -27.03 -26.85
C VAL A 23 -20.09 -26.05 -25.78
N ALA A 24 -20.80 -26.51 -24.77
CA ALA A 24 -21.06 -25.75 -23.58
C ALA A 24 -19.69 -25.31 -23.06
N GLN A 25 -19.42 -24.01 -23.04
CA GLN A 25 -18.34 -23.45 -22.20
C GLN A 25 -18.69 -23.93 -20.79
N GLU A 26 -17.88 -24.82 -20.24
CA GLU A 26 -17.90 -25.12 -18.81
C GLU A 26 -17.65 -23.77 -18.14
N GLY A 27 -18.71 -23.15 -17.62
CA GLY A 27 -18.62 -21.95 -16.82
C GLY A 27 -17.73 -22.27 -15.61
N GLU A 28 -17.02 -21.28 -15.11
CA GLU A 28 -16.30 -21.44 -13.84
C GLU A 28 -17.25 -22.04 -12.80
N PRO A 29 -16.81 -23.06 -12.03
CA PRO A 29 -17.67 -23.74 -11.06
C PRO A 29 -18.21 -22.71 -10.05
N SER A 30 -19.49 -22.86 -9.68
CA SER A 30 -20.08 -21.98 -8.66
C SER A 30 -19.31 -22.11 -7.34
N PRO A 31 -19.02 -21.00 -6.64
CA PRO A 31 -18.36 -21.07 -5.33
C PRO A 31 -19.03 -22.02 -4.34
N ASP A 32 -20.36 -22.16 -4.40
CA ASP A 32 -21.14 -23.01 -3.51
C ASP A 32 -21.36 -24.44 -4.06
N GLU A 33 -20.78 -24.75 -5.22
CA GLU A 33 -20.85 -26.10 -5.80
C GLU A 33 -20.08 -27.09 -4.92
N ALA A 34 -20.74 -28.20 -4.59
CA ALA A 34 -20.17 -29.25 -3.76
C ALA A 34 -19.16 -30.10 -4.58
N ILE A 35 -17.92 -30.14 -4.09
CA ILE A 35 -16.83 -30.92 -4.67
C ILE A 35 -16.59 -32.25 -3.94
N ALA A 36 -17.10 -32.38 -2.73
CA ALA A 36 -17.10 -33.62 -1.95
C ALA A 36 -18.27 -33.63 -0.96
N THR A 37 -18.61 -34.80 -0.46
CA THR A 37 -19.59 -34.97 0.64
C THR A 37 -19.04 -35.94 1.69
N VAL A 38 -19.31 -35.64 2.96
CA VAL A 38 -19.00 -36.52 4.08
C VAL A 38 -20.31 -36.78 4.82
N ASN A 39 -20.80 -38.00 4.80
CA ASN A 39 -22.12 -38.40 5.34
C ASN A 39 -23.25 -37.47 4.87
N GLY A 40 -23.22 -37.07 3.57
CA GLY A 40 -24.20 -36.16 2.99
C GLY A 40 -23.95 -34.67 3.30
N SER A 41 -22.98 -34.30 4.14
CA SER A 41 -22.59 -32.92 4.40
C SER A 41 -21.63 -32.45 3.32
N PRO A 42 -21.95 -31.40 2.53
CA PRO A 42 -21.13 -30.96 1.42
C PRO A 42 -19.87 -30.24 1.88
N ILE A 43 -18.83 -30.31 1.03
CA ILE A 43 -17.63 -29.46 1.02
C ILE A 43 -17.64 -28.78 -0.34
N SER A 44 -17.59 -27.46 -0.39
CA SER A 44 -17.69 -26.64 -1.60
C SER A 44 -16.34 -26.05 -2.03
N TYR A 45 -16.30 -25.43 -3.22
CA TYR A 45 -15.16 -24.64 -3.65
C TYR A 45 -14.89 -23.47 -2.68
N SER A 46 -15.92 -22.82 -2.13
CA SER A 46 -15.75 -21.77 -1.12
C SER A 46 -15.10 -22.29 0.16
N ASP A 47 -15.38 -23.53 0.59
CA ASP A 47 -14.68 -24.11 1.75
C ASP A 47 -13.17 -24.24 1.47
N VAL A 48 -12.79 -24.66 0.25
CA VAL A 48 -11.38 -24.76 -0.14
C VAL A 48 -10.74 -23.38 -0.23
N ALA A 49 -11.44 -22.40 -0.78
CA ALA A 49 -10.93 -21.01 -0.86
C ALA A 49 -10.66 -20.42 0.53
N LEU A 50 -11.58 -20.62 1.49
CA LEU A 50 -11.38 -20.19 2.87
C LEU A 50 -10.20 -20.91 3.55
N ALA A 51 -10.03 -22.21 3.30
CA ALA A 51 -8.89 -22.96 3.82
C ALA A 51 -7.56 -22.50 3.18
N ASP A 52 -7.59 -22.13 1.92
CA ASP A 52 -6.45 -21.59 1.20
C ASP A 52 -6.07 -20.20 1.71
N GLU A 53 -7.02 -19.33 1.98
CA GLU A 53 -6.79 -18.02 2.62
C GLU A 53 -6.12 -18.19 3.99
N GLU A 54 -6.56 -19.17 4.78
CA GLU A 54 -6.00 -19.43 6.11
C GLU A 54 -4.56 -19.99 6.05
N MET A 55 -4.30 -20.91 5.12
CA MET A 55 -3.06 -21.68 5.03
C MET A 55 -2.12 -21.26 3.90
N GLY A 56 -2.51 -20.32 3.06
CA GLY A 56 -1.86 -20.02 1.77
C GLY A 56 -0.36 -19.75 1.87
N ALA A 57 0.07 -19.02 2.90
CA ALA A 57 1.49 -18.73 3.12
C ALA A 57 2.32 -20.01 3.39
N ALA A 58 1.74 -20.99 4.13
CA ALA A 58 2.40 -22.25 4.43
C ALA A 58 2.46 -23.18 3.22
N LEU A 59 1.49 -23.07 2.31
CA LEU A 59 1.34 -23.92 1.12
C LEU A 59 1.81 -23.27 -0.18
N ALA A 60 2.38 -22.07 -0.12
CA ALA A 60 2.77 -21.28 -1.29
C ALA A 60 3.81 -21.97 -2.22
N ARG A 61 4.51 -23.00 -1.71
CA ARG A 61 5.50 -23.78 -2.48
C ARG A 61 4.90 -24.96 -3.23
N LEU A 62 3.63 -25.30 -2.97
CA LEU A 62 2.97 -26.41 -3.66
C LEU A 62 2.41 -25.92 -4.99
N GLU A 63 2.51 -26.80 -6.00
CA GLU A 63 1.80 -26.59 -7.27
C GLU A 63 0.29 -26.51 -7.03
N PRO A 64 -0.47 -25.68 -7.78
CA PRO A 64 -1.89 -25.43 -7.54
C PRO A 64 -2.74 -26.68 -7.38
N GLU A 65 -2.53 -27.67 -8.23
CA GLU A 65 -3.25 -28.94 -8.19
C GLU A 65 -2.97 -29.73 -6.90
N MET A 66 -1.71 -29.83 -6.50
CA MET A 66 -1.31 -30.50 -5.25
C MET A 66 -1.84 -29.75 -4.03
N ARG A 67 -1.84 -28.43 -4.09
CA ARG A 67 -2.37 -27.57 -3.03
C ARG A 67 -3.86 -27.78 -2.86
N PHE A 68 -4.63 -27.80 -3.96
CA PHE A 68 -6.05 -28.09 -3.94
C PHE A 68 -6.35 -29.46 -3.33
N GLN A 69 -5.66 -30.52 -3.76
CA GLN A 69 -5.85 -31.88 -3.26
C GLN A 69 -5.51 -31.97 -1.75
N TYR A 70 -4.46 -31.30 -1.30
CA TYR A 70 -4.10 -31.23 0.11
C TYR A 70 -5.19 -30.56 0.95
N LEU A 71 -5.67 -29.40 0.51
CA LEU A 71 -6.71 -28.64 1.21
C LEU A 71 -8.03 -29.43 1.26
N LEU A 72 -8.42 -30.05 0.14
CA LEU A 72 -9.61 -30.88 0.10
C LEU A 72 -9.51 -32.07 1.06
N GLY A 73 -8.38 -32.77 1.08
CA GLY A 73 -8.12 -33.88 2.02
C GLY A 73 -8.25 -33.42 3.47
N MET A 74 -7.61 -32.31 3.83
CA MET A 74 -7.69 -31.72 5.16
C MET A 74 -9.13 -31.33 5.54
N LEU A 75 -9.90 -30.78 4.62
CA LEU A 75 -11.30 -30.41 4.85
C LEU A 75 -12.19 -31.65 5.07
N ILE A 76 -11.95 -32.73 4.32
CA ILE A 76 -12.64 -34.02 4.53
C ILE A 76 -12.36 -34.55 5.91
N ASP A 77 -11.08 -34.62 6.33
CA ASP A 77 -10.69 -35.12 7.66
C ASP A 77 -11.32 -34.27 8.79
N ARG A 78 -11.24 -32.92 8.64
CA ARG A 78 -11.89 -31.98 9.57
C ARG A 78 -13.40 -32.24 9.68
N ARG A 79 -14.08 -32.46 8.54
CA ARG A 79 -15.53 -32.72 8.49
C ARG A 79 -15.89 -34.05 9.16
N VAL A 80 -15.11 -35.11 8.93
CA VAL A 80 -15.30 -36.43 9.58
C VAL A 80 -15.22 -36.30 11.09
N VAL A 81 -14.18 -35.64 11.61
CA VAL A 81 -14.00 -35.45 13.05
C VAL A 81 -15.11 -34.57 13.65
N ALA A 82 -15.49 -33.49 12.93
CA ALA A 82 -16.56 -32.60 13.39
C ALA A 82 -17.92 -33.30 13.49
N LEU A 83 -18.25 -34.16 12.52
CA LEU A 83 -19.50 -34.95 12.57
C LEU A 83 -19.49 -35.93 13.74
N ALA A 84 -18.38 -36.65 13.95
CA ALA A 84 -18.25 -37.57 15.09
C ALA A 84 -18.32 -36.84 16.46
N ALA A 85 -17.81 -35.59 16.53
CA ALA A 85 -17.91 -34.76 17.70
C ALA A 85 -19.37 -34.34 17.97
N LYS A 86 -20.13 -33.97 16.93
CA LYS A 86 -21.56 -33.64 17.03
C LYS A 86 -22.40 -34.82 17.52
N GLU A 87 -22.11 -36.04 17.03
CA GLU A 87 -22.79 -37.26 17.54
C GLU A 87 -22.60 -37.44 19.06
N LYS A 88 -21.52 -36.91 19.61
CA LYS A 88 -21.20 -36.96 21.06
C LYS A 88 -21.66 -35.69 21.81
N HIS A 89 -22.40 -34.81 21.17
CA HIS A 89 -22.85 -33.52 21.70
C HIS A 89 -21.72 -32.62 22.21
N ILE A 90 -20.53 -32.72 21.65
CA ILE A 90 -19.38 -31.87 21.99
C ILE A 90 -19.60 -30.42 21.54
N ASP A 91 -20.44 -30.19 20.53
CA ASP A 91 -20.88 -28.86 20.08
C ASP A 91 -21.67 -28.09 21.15
N ASP A 92 -22.23 -28.78 22.17
CA ASP A 92 -22.85 -28.15 23.34
C ASP A 92 -21.86 -27.68 24.42
N ASP A 93 -20.61 -28.12 24.34
CA ASP A 93 -19.58 -27.73 25.29
C ASP A 93 -19.37 -26.21 25.33
N PRO A 94 -19.36 -25.58 26.51
CA PRO A 94 -19.14 -24.13 26.64
C PRO A 94 -17.84 -23.62 26.02
N GLN A 95 -16.80 -24.45 25.95
CA GLN A 95 -15.55 -24.06 25.26
C GLN A 95 -15.71 -24.01 23.75
N VAL A 96 -16.47 -24.94 23.16
CA VAL A 96 -16.79 -24.94 21.74
C VAL A 96 -17.60 -23.70 21.40
N LYS A 97 -18.66 -23.39 22.18
CA LYS A 97 -19.48 -22.19 21.98
C LYS A 97 -18.65 -20.90 22.00
N ARG A 98 -17.78 -20.74 23.02
CA ARG A 98 -16.87 -19.57 23.07
C ARG A 98 -15.95 -19.44 21.86
N ARG A 99 -15.45 -20.58 21.34
CA ARG A 99 -14.62 -20.57 20.11
C ARG A 99 -15.44 -20.20 18.88
N GLN A 100 -16.67 -20.72 18.78
CA GLN A 100 -17.58 -20.37 17.68
C GLN A 100 -17.90 -18.87 17.69
N ASP A 101 -18.23 -18.30 18.85
CA ASP A 101 -18.49 -16.86 18.99
C ASP A 101 -17.28 -16.03 18.56
N TYR A 102 -16.08 -16.40 19.01
CA TYR A 102 -14.83 -15.73 18.63
C TYR A 102 -14.59 -15.77 17.11
N PHE A 103 -14.79 -16.92 16.47
CA PHE A 103 -14.62 -17.05 15.03
C PHE A 103 -15.73 -16.35 14.23
N ASN A 104 -16.96 -16.30 14.76
CA ASN A 104 -18.05 -15.53 14.18
C ASN A 104 -17.76 -14.03 14.21
N GLU A 105 -17.29 -13.48 15.33
CA GLU A 105 -16.88 -12.07 15.42
C GLU A 105 -15.75 -11.76 14.44
N LYS A 106 -14.77 -12.66 14.33
CA LYS A 106 -13.69 -12.52 13.36
C LYS A 106 -14.22 -12.45 11.92
N ALA A 107 -15.09 -13.39 11.55
CA ALA A 107 -15.67 -13.45 10.21
C ALA A 107 -16.51 -12.20 9.89
N LEU A 108 -17.34 -11.74 10.83
CA LEU A 108 -18.12 -10.50 10.68
C LEU A 108 -17.19 -9.29 10.46
N ARG A 109 -16.12 -9.17 11.27
CA ARG A 109 -15.13 -8.10 11.11
C ARG A 109 -14.49 -8.15 9.74
N ASP A 110 -14.03 -9.32 9.29
CA ASP A 110 -13.27 -9.47 8.06
C ASP A 110 -14.15 -9.13 6.84
N VAL A 111 -15.38 -9.65 6.77
CA VAL A 111 -16.34 -9.33 5.70
C VAL A 111 -16.73 -7.85 5.72
N TYR A 112 -17.02 -7.29 6.89
CA TYR A 112 -17.35 -5.87 7.00
C TYR A 112 -16.20 -4.97 6.53
N TRP A 113 -14.95 -5.38 6.83
CA TRP A 113 -13.76 -4.67 6.39
C TRP A 113 -13.60 -4.70 4.87
N VAL A 114 -13.80 -5.86 4.24
CA VAL A 114 -13.77 -5.99 2.76
C VAL A 114 -14.83 -5.11 2.11
N GLN A 115 -16.05 -5.12 2.62
CA GLN A 115 -17.13 -4.26 2.11
C GLN A 115 -16.77 -2.78 2.25
N LEU A 116 -16.25 -2.36 3.40
CA LEU A 116 -15.79 -0.98 3.59
C LEU A 116 -14.73 -0.59 2.57
N MET A 117 -13.75 -1.46 2.32
CA MET A 117 -12.69 -1.17 1.35
C MET A 117 -13.25 -1.06 -0.06
N GLN A 118 -14.13 -1.97 -0.47
CA GLN A 118 -14.80 -1.91 -1.78
C GLN A 118 -15.60 -0.60 -1.96
N ASP A 119 -16.28 -0.14 -0.91
CA ASP A 119 -17.08 1.07 -0.96
C ASP A 119 -16.28 2.36 -0.93
N LYS A 120 -15.09 2.36 -0.29
CA LYS A 120 -14.32 3.57 -0.01
C LYS A 120 -13.04 3.70 -0.82
N VAL A 121 -12.40 2.59 -1.16
CA VAL A 121 -11.15 2.57 -1.93
C VAL A 121 -11.47 2.20 -3.38
N THR A 122 -12.24 3.04 -4.03
CA THR A 122 -12.60 2.89 -5.44
C THR A 122 -11.53 3.48 -6.35
N ASP A 123 -11.49 3.07 -7.63
CA ASP A 123 -10.58 3.66 -8.62
C ASP A 123 -10.75 5.18 -8.73
N GLU A 124 -11.98 5.68 -8.56
CA GLU A 124 -12.25 7.11 -8.55
C GLU A 124 -11.64 7.81 -7.33
N ALA A 125 -11.72 7.20 -6.15
CA ALA A 125 -11.10 7.71 -4.93
C ALA A 125 -9.57 7.73 -5.06
N VAL A 126 -8.97 6.65 -5.60
CA VAL A 126 -7.54 6.54 -5.86
C VAL A 126 -7.08 7.61 -6.86
N ARG A 127 -7.81 7.80 -7.96
CA ARG A 127 -7.52 8.84 -8.96
C ARG A 127 -7.64 10.24 -8.35
N SER A 128 -8.69 10.51 -7.60
CA SER A 128 -8.89 11.81 -6.93
C SER A 128 -7.77 12.11 -5.93
N TYR A 129 -7.33 11.10 -5.18
CA TYR A 129 -6.20 11.25 -4.26
C TYR A 129 -4.92 11.60 -5.01
N TYR A 130 -4.60 10.89 -6.10
CA TYR A 130 -3.45 11.16 -6.94
C TYR A 130 -3.47 12.57 -7.50
N ASP A 131 -4.57 12.97 -8.12
CA ASP A 131 -4.71 14.28 -8.74
C ASP A 131 -4.52 15.42 -7.74
N LYS A 132 -5.04 15.25 -6.52
CA LYS A 132 -4.95 16.26 -5.47
C LYS A 132 -3.59 16.28 -4.77
N ASN A 133 -3.07 15.12 -4.39
CA ASN A 133 -1.95 15.03 -3.44
C ASN A 133 -0.60 14.77 -4.12
N ILE A 134 -0.58 14.32 -5.37
CA ILE A 134 0.64 14.03 -6.12
C ILE A 134 0.73 14.93 -7.34
N ALA A 135 -0.19 14.80 -8.29
CA ALA A 135 -0.16 15.58 -9.53
C ALA A 135 -0.33 17.09 -9.26
N GLY A 136 -1.27 17.47 -8.40
CA GLY A 136 -1.57 18.85 -8.04
C GLY A 136 -0.67 19.45 -6.95
N ALA A 137 0.09 18.65 -6.21
CA ALA A 137 1.02 19.14 -5.19
C ALA A 137 2.21 19.86 -5.85
N PRO A 138 2.89 20.78 -5.16
CA PRO A 138 4.20 21.27 -5.60
C PRO A 138 5.16 20.11 -5.84
N ALA A 139 6.04 20.23 -6.84
CA ALA A 139 7.08 19.24 -7.05
C ALA A 139 8.05 19.24 -5.85
N GLU A 140 8.49 18.07 -5.44
CA GLU A 140 9.65 17.97 -4.56
C GLU A 140 10.88 18.49 -5.30
N GLN A 141 11.78 19.16 -4.57
CA GLN A 141 12.96 19.77 -5.17
C GLN A 141 14.23 19.19 -4.58
N GLU A 142 15.24 19.09 -5.42
CA GLU A 142 16.64 18.89 -5.02
C GLU A 142 17.45 20.14 -5.32
N ALA A 143 18.34 20.46 -4.38
CA ALA A 143 19.30 21.53 -4.54
C ALA A 143 20.71 20.97 -4.70
N HIS A 144 21.48 21.55 -5.61
CA HIS A 144 22.92 21.41 -5.63
C HIS A 144 23.52 22.69 -5.07
N ALA A 145 24.21 22.58 -3.94
CA ALA A 145 24.80 23.75 -3.29
C ALA A 145 26.23 23.47 -2.83
N ARG A 146 26.94 24.57 -2.63
CA ARG A 146 28.26 24.62 -2.00
C ARG A 146 28.17 25.35 -0.70
N HIS A 147 29.00 24.98 0.29
CA HIS A 147 29.06 25.69 1.56
C HIS A 147 30.47 25.88 2.09
N ILE A 148 30.65 26.84 2.98
CA ILE A 148 31.85 27.07 3.77
C ILE A 148 31.39 27.14 5.22
N LEU A 149 31.88 26.24 6.07
CA LEU A 149 31.56 26.20 7.50
C LEU A 149 32.70 26.86 8.29
N VAL A 150 32.34 27.83 9.15
CA VAL A 150 33.28 28.51 10.07
C VAL A 150 32.67 28.62 11.46
N GLN A 151 33.49 29.07 12.43
CA GLN A 151 33.08 29.10 13.82
C GLN A 151 32.35 30.39 14.23
N SER A 152 32.48 31.47 13.49
CA SER A 152 31.91 32.74 13.84
C SER A 152 31.23 33.45 12.69
N LYS A 153 30.22 34.25 13.02
CA LYS A 153 29.51 35.11 12.06
C LYS A 153 30.46 36.06 11.33
N ALA A 154 31.41 36.68 12.09
CA ALA A 154 32.35 37.62 11.53
C ALA A 154 33.27 36.99 10.47
N GLU A 155 33.69 35.73 10.66
CA GLU A 155 34.43 34.97 9.64
C GLU A 155 33.58 34.73 8.41
N ALA A 156 32.32 34.30 8.60
CA ALA A 156 31.39 34.03 7.50
C ALA A 156 31.12 35.34 6.69
N GLU A 157 30.88 36.47 7.35
CA GLU A 157 30.69 37.78 6.73
C GLU A 157 31.92 38.21 5.92
N LYS A 158 33.12 38.01 6.47
CA LYS A 158 34.39 38.32 5.78
C LYS A 158 34.50 37.46 4.50
N ILE A 159 34.29 36.15 4.60
CA ILE A 159 34.40 35.22 3.47
C ILE A 159 33.37 35.53 2.39
N ALA A 160 32.11 35.77 2.78
CA ALA A 160 31.07 36.20 1.86
C ALA A 160 31.44 37.47 1.11
N GLY A 161 32.09 38.45 1.81
CA GLY A 161 32.63 39.67 1.22
C GLY A 161 33.75 39.39 0.19
N GLU A 162 34.69 38.50 0.51
CA GLU A 162 35.77 38.11 -0.39
C GLU A 162 35.25 37.43 -1.67
N ILE A 163 34.25 36.56 -1.53
CA ILE A 163 33.60 35.88 -2.67
C ILE A 163 32.83 36.92 -3.53
N LYS A 164 32.08 37.85 -2.88
CA LYS A 164 31.41 38.97 -3.60
C LYS A 164 32.40 39.87 -4.31
N ALA A 165 33.64 39.99 -3.81
CA ALA A 165 34.74 40.73 -4.45
C ALA A 165 35.50 39.99 -5.53
N GLY A 166 35.13 38.70 -5.84
CA GLY A 166 35.66 37.95 -6.94
C GLY A 166 36.55 36.75 -6.60
N LYS A 167 36.73 36.43 -5.30
CA LYS A 167 37.44 35.23 -4.88
C LYS A 167 36.60 34.00 -5.27
N GLY A 168 37.25 32.95 -5.84
CA GLY A 168 36.57 31.71 -6.16
C GLY A 168 36.00 31.00 -4.95
N PHE A 169 34.75 30.50 -5.03
CA PHE A 169 34.10 29.82 -3.91
C PHE A 169 34.90 28.59 -3.43
N GLU A 170 35.35 27.75 -4.36
CA GLU A 170 36.15 26.57 -4.09
C GLU A 170 37.50 26.91 -3.44
N GLU A 171 38.13 28.01 -3.86
CA GLU A 171 39.37 28.52 -3.25
C GLU A 171 39.11 28.95 -1.81
N ALA A 172 38.03 29.70 -1.59
CA ALA A 172 37.61 30.15 -0.25
C ALA A 172 37.25 28.94 0.64
N ALA A 173 36.57 27.90 0.09
CA ALA A 173 36.24 26.72 0.83
C ALA A 173 37.51 25.97 1.30
N LYS A 174 38.46 25.75 0.42
CA LYS A 174 39.74 25.10 0.76
C LYS A 174 40.56 25.86 1.79
N GLU A 175 40.48 27.20 1.79
CA GLU A 175 41.24 28.05 2.71
C GLU A 175 40.57 28.13 4.10
N TYR A 176 39.24 28.26 4.16
CA TYR A 176 38.55 28.65 5.37
C TYR A 176 37.62 27.58 5.97
N SER A 177 37.11 26.66 5.14
CA SER A 177 36.08 25.71 5.63
C SER A 177 36.62 24.79 6.71
N LYS A 178 35.80 24.58 7.74
CA LYS A 178 36.04 23.62 8.82
C LYS A 178 35.20 22.36 8.64
N ASP A 179 34.49 22.22 7.52
CA ASP A 179 33.73 21.01 7.21
C ASP A 179 34.69 19.88 6.77
N PRO A 180 34.72 18.73 7.51
CA PRO A 180 35.57 17.62 7.14
C PRO A 180 35.02 16.80 5.97
N GLY A 181 33.74 16.95 5.65
CA GLY A 181 33.05 16.16 4.63
C GLY A 181 33.16 16.74 3.21
N SER A 182 33.51 18.03 3.08
CA SER A 182 33.50 18.75 1.81
C SER A 182 34.66 19.76 1.75
N ALA A 183 35.83 19.27 1.36
CA ALA A 183 37.05 20.10 1.33
C ALA A 183 37.03 21.21 0.27
N ASP A 184 36.26 21.07 -0.80
CA ASP A 184 36.04 22.04 -1.86
C ASP A 184 34.70 22.79 -1.71
N GLY A 185 33.95 22.46 -0.66
CA GLY A 185 32.68 23.02 -0.29
C GLY A 185 31.49 22.43 -1.05
N ASP A 186 31.66 21.54 -2.00
CA ASP A 186 30.56 20.97 -2.81
C ASP A 186 29.83 19.88 -2.00
N LEU A 187 28.49 20.04 -1.84
CA LEU A 187 27.63 19.10 -1.14
C LEU A 187 26.92 18.13 -2.08
N GLY A 188 27.02 18.33 -3.40
CA GLY A 188 26.23 17.60 -4.38
C GLY A 188 24.75 17.92 -4.29
N TRP A 189 23.91 16.98 -4.80
CA TRP A 189 22.47 17.09 -4.76
C TRP A 189 21.90 16.56 -3.44
N PHE A 190 20.97 17.30 -2.87
CA PHE A 190 20.28 16.93 -1.63
C PHE A 190 18.86 17.48 -1.60
N ARG A 191 18.01 16.86 -0.78
CA ARG A 191 16.66 17.33 -0.47
C ARG A 191 16.65 18.16 0.81
N ARG A 192 15.60 18.98 0.98
CA ARG A 192 15.47 19.87 2.14
C ARG A 192 15.56 19.12 3.48
N GLU A 193 14.89 17.96 3.57
CA GLU A 193 14.82 17.14 4.79
C GLU A 193 16.11 16.39 5.13
N GLU A 194 17.06 16.32 4.21
CA GLU A 194 18.38 15.71 4.44
C GLU A 194 19.33 16.65 5.17
N MET A 195 18.96 17.93 5.25
CA MET A 195 19.75 18.96 5.90
C MET A 195 19.13 19.42 7.21
N VAL A 196 19.93 20.02 8.10
CA VAL A 196 19.37 20.70 9.28
C VAL A 196 18.44 21.83 8.85
N PRO A 197 17.34 22.07 9.60
CA PRO A 197 16.26 22.96 9.16
C PRO A 197 16.74 24.36 8.74
N GLU A 198 17.66 24.94 9.47
CA GLU A 198 18.18 26.29 9.20
C GLU A 198 18.90 26.35 7.86
N PHE A 199 19.72 25.34 7.56
CA PHE A 199 20.46 25.24 6.31
C PHE A 199 19.52 24.96 5.14
N GLY A 200 18.65 23.93 5.27
CA GLY A 200 17.68 23.56 4.25
C GLY A 200 16.75 24.74 3.91
N ASN A 201 16.21 25.44 4.91
CA ASN A 201 15.34 26.58 4.68
C ASN A 201 16.06 27.72 3.94
N ALA A 202 17.33 27.99 4.27
CA ALA A 202 18.11 28.98 3.56
C ALA A 202 18.30 28.61 2.09
N VAL A 203 18.81 27.41 1.80
CA VAL A 203 19.10 26.95 0.43
C VAL A 203 17.85 27.00 -0.44
N PHE A 204 16.73 26.39 0.02
CA PHE A 204 15.50 26.30 -0.78
C PHE A 204 14.68 27.60 -0.86
N SER A 205 15.19 28.71 -0.26
CA SER A 205 14.66 30.06 -0.47
C SER A 205 15.50 30.90 -1.43
N MET A 206 16.70 30.39 -1.83
CA MET A 206 17.63 31.10 -2.72
C MET A 206 17.31 30.85 -4.20
N THR A 207 17.88 31.68 -5.04
CA THR A 207 17.89 31.48 -6.51
C THR A 207 19.25 30.93 -6.97
N PRO A 208 19.27 30.08 -8.03
CA PRO A 208 20.53 29.55 -8.57
C PRO A 208 21.54 30.67 -8.89
N GLY A 209 22.80 30.48 -8.42
CA GLY A 209 23.88 31.43 -8.50
C GLY A 209 23.98 32.38 -7.31
N GLU A 210 22.98 32.41 -6.44
CA GLU A 210 22.96 33.29 -5.26
C GLU A 210 23.94 32.83 -4.18
N LEU A 211 24.54 33.81 -3.48
CA LEU A 211 25.35 33.62 -2.26
C LEU A 211 24.53 34.07 -1.06
N SER A 212 24.39 33.19 -0.07
CA SER A 212 23.62 33.48 1.14
C SER A 212 24.27 34.56 2.00
N GLU A 213 23.47 35.21 2.83
CA GLU A 213 23.99 35.78 4.05
C GLU A 213 24.45 34.66 5.00
N PRO A 214 25.30 34.94 6.02
CA PRO A 214 25.72 33.90 6.96
C PRO A 214 24.54 33.21 7.67
N VAL A 215 24.49 31.88 7.56
CA VAL A 215 23.43 31.01 8.15
C VAL A 215 23.98 30.31 9.37
N GLU A 216 23.35 30.50 10.53
CA GLU A 216 23.71 29.82 11.78
C GLU A 216 23.05 28.47 11.90
N THR A 217 23.82 27.43 12.30
CA THR A 217 23.34 26.12 12.64
C THR A 217 24.04 25.61 13.91
N GLN A 218 23.66 24.44 14.41
CA GLN A 218 24.35 23.80 15.53
C GLN A 218 25.83 23.48 15.25
N PHE A 219 26.28 23.47 13.99
CA PHE A 219 27.66 23.19 13.60
C PHE A 219 28.54 24.44 13.48
N GLY A 220 27.92 25.59 13.41
CA GLY A 220 28.60 26.88 13.22
C GLY A 220 27.89 27.76 12.20
N TRP A 221 28.68 28.61 11.53
CA TRP A 221 28.17 29.57 10.55
C TRP A 221 28.53 29.10 9.13
N HIS A 222 27.55 29.14 8.26
CA HIS A 222 27.68 28.74 6.87
C HIS A 222 27.57 29.92 5.92
N VAL A 223 28.47 29.96 4.93
CA VAL A 223 28.29 30.73 3.70
C VAL A 223 27.90 29.73 2.61
N ILE A 224 26.75 29.93 1.98
CA ILE A 224 26.17 28.97 1.05
C ILE A 224 26.06 29.59 -0.34
N GLN A 225 26.38 28.83 -1.37
CA GLN A 225 26.11 29.18 -2.76
C GLN A 225 25.19 28.13 -3.36
N LEU A 226 23.99 28.55 -3.75
CA LEU A 226 23.11 27.67 -4.52
C LEU A 226 23.61 27.59 -5.96
N VAL A 227 23.97 26.39 -6.41
CA VAL A 227 24.44 26.14 -7.77
C VAL A 227 23.26 25.90 -8.70
N GLU A 228 22.38 25.00 -8.32
CA GLU A 228 21.21 24.61 -9.12
C GLU A 228 20.06 24.14 -8.21
N LEU A 229 18.84 24.34 -8.69
CA LEU A 229 17.61 23.84 -8.08
C LEU A 229 16.81 23.12 -9.15
N ARG A 230 16.38 21.91 -8.91
CA ARG A 230 15.57 21.15 -9.87
C ARG A 230 14.36 20.52 -9.21
N ASP A 231 13.28 20.44 -9.96
CA ASP A 231 12.10 19.71 -9.58
C ASP A 231 12.32 18.21 -9.83
N LEU A 232 11.94 17.40 -8.85
CA LEU A 232 11.90 15.95 -9.04
C LEU A 232 10.67 15.54 -9.84
N PRO A 233 10.81 14.55 -10.74
CA PRO A 233 9.67 14.02 -11.45
C PRO A 233 8.68 13.41 -10.45
N LYS A 234 7.40 13.72 -10.62
CA LYS A 234 6.35 13.09 -9.85
C LYS A 234 6.14 11.66 -10.37
N PRO A 235 5.86 10.69 -9.50
CA PRO A 235 5.55 9.34 -9.94
C PRO A 235 4.32 9.35 -10.85
N ALA A 236 4.30 8.50 -11.87
CA ALA A 236 3.12 8.27 -12.69
C ALA A 236 2.00 7.65 -11.85
N TYR A 237 0.76 7.78 -12.34
CA TYR A 237 -0.40 7.23 -11.63
C TYR A 237 -0.26 5.74 -11.36
N GLU A 238 0.19 4.99 -12.35
CA GLU A 238 0.38 3.54 -12.27
C GLU A 238 1.44 3.14 -11.23
N GLU A 239 2.46 3.97 -11.06
CA GLU A 239 3.52 3.76 -10.07
C GLU A 239 3.05 4.07 -8.64
N ALA A 240 2.20 5.08 -8.50
CA ALA A 240 1.68 5.52 -7.21
C ALA A 240 0.42 4.74 -6.76
N HIS A 241 -0.28 4.07 -7.69
CA HIS A 241 -1.59 3.46 -7.47
C HIS A 241 -1.67 2.59 -6.21
N ASP A 242 -0.80 1.58 -6.11
CA ASP A 242 -0.86 0.62 -5.01
C ASP A 242 -0.54 1.24 -3.65
N GLU A 243 0.34 2.25 -3.61
CA GLU A 243 0.61 2.98 -2.37
C GLU A 243 -0.59 3.83 -1.96
N ILE A 244 -1.26 4.46 -2.92
CA ILE A 244 -2.48 5.24 -2.67
C ILE A 244 -3.60 4.33 -2.15
N VAL A 245 -3.79 3.14 -2.74
CA VAL A 245 -4.75 2.14 -2.26
C VAL A 245 -4.46 1.78 -0.81
N ARG A 246 -3.21 1.47 -0.47
CA ARG A 246 -2.80 1.18 0.91
C ARG A 246 -3.03 2.36 1.85
N GLN A 247 -2.74 3.57 1.41
CA GLN A 247 -2.93 4.79 2.20
C GLN A 247 -4.42 5.04 2.48
N LEU A 248 -5.27 5.01 1.45
CA LEU A 248 -6.71 5.18 1.60
C LEU A 248 -7.31 4.09 2.50
N ALA A 249 -6.89 2.83 2.34
CA ALA A 249 -7.34 1.74 3.19
C ALA A 249 -6.97 1.97 4.68
N ARG A 250 -5.77 2.48 4.96
CA ARG A 250 -5.37 2.84 6.33
C ARG A 250 -6.22 3.98 6.89
N GLU A 251 -6.42 5.04 6.11
CA GLU A 251 -7.20 6.22 6.53
C GLU A 251 -8.67 5.87 6.79
N GLU A 252 -9.31 5.16 5.86
CA GLU A 252 -10.72 4.79 6.02
C GLU A 252 -10.91 3.81 7.17
N GLY A 253 -9.98 2.87 7.33
CA GLY A 253 -9.96 1.96 8.48
C GLY A 253 -9.80 2.68 9.81
N GLN A 254 -8.92 3.66 9.89
CA GLN A 254 -8.74 4.47 11.10
C GLN A 254 -10.00 5.27 11.41
N LYS A 255 -10.58 5.96 10.42
CA LYS A 255 -11.84 6.72 10.58
C LYS A 255 -12.98 5.84 11.07
N LEU A 256 -13.12 4.62 10.49
CA LEU A 256 -14.12 3.66 10.94
C LEU A 256 -13.91 3.29 12.39
N MET A 257 -12.69 2.90 12.77
CA MET A 257 -12.38 2.48 14.14
C MET A 257 -12.59 3.61 15.16
N GLU A 258 -12.20 4.83 14.82
CA GLU A 258 -12.45 6.01 15.65
C GLU A 258 -13.95 6.21 15.90
N LYS A 259 -14.74 6.16 14.81
CA LYS A 259 -16.20 6.29 14.88
C LYS A 259 -16.84 5.18 15.72
N LEU A 260 -16.53 3.92 15.42
CA LEU A 260 -17.14 2.78 16.13
C LEU A 260 -16.77 2.79 17.61
N ARG A 261 -15.56 3.19 17.97
CA ARG A 261 -15.14 3.31 19.38
C ARG A 261 -15.81 4.48 20.08
N ALA A 262 -16.04 5.58 19.39
CA ALA A 262 -16.75 6.72 19.96
C ALA A 262 -18.23 6.41 20.25
N ASP A 263 -18.84 5.60 19.39
CA ASP A 263 -20.25 5.19 19.52
C ASP A 263 -20.44 4.03 20.52
N ALA A 264 -19.35 3.32 20.89
CA ALA A 264 -19.41 2.16 21.77
C ALA A 264 -19.20 2.54 23.25
N LYS A 265 -20.02 1.96 24.15
CA LYS A 265 -19.74 1.99 25.58
C LYS A 265 -18.70 0.91 25.91
N ILE A 266 -17.46 1.32 26.16
CA ILE A 266 -16.35 0.41 26.48
C ILE A 266 -16.03 0.52 27.98
N GLU A 267 -16.17 -0.60 28.69
CA GLU A 267 -15.81 -0.73 30.11
C GLU A 267 -14.73 -1.81 30.26
N ILE A 268 -13.59 -1.45 30.82
CA ILE A 268 -12.51 -2.42 31.12
C ILE A 268 -12.70 -2.86 32.59
N VAL A 269 -13.12 -4.10 32.77
CA VAL A 269 -13.33 -4.67 34.11
C VAL A 269 -12.00 -5.14 34.67
N GLY A 270 -11.65 -4.67 35.88
CA GLY A 270 -10.44 -5.11 36.62
C GLY A 270 -9.18 -4.28 36.35
N ALA A 271 -9.26 -3.23 35.53
CA ALA A 271 -8.19 -2.24 35.45
C ALA A 271 -8.41 -1.20 36.57
N GLU A 272 -7.65 -1.24 37.64
CA GLU A 272 -7.48 -0.05 38.47
C GLU A 272 -6.99 1.06 37.59
N SER A 273 -7.84 2.06 37.41
CA SER A 273 -7.59 3.41 36.86
C SER A 273 -6.18 3.66 36.26
N ALA A 274 -5.85 3.00 35.20
CA ALA A 274 -4.84 3.50 34.28
C ALA A 274 -5.58 4.34 33.23
N ALA A 275 -5.31 5.63 33.22
CA ALA A 275 -5.86 6.56 32.23
C ALA A 275 -5.75 5.94 30.83
N ALA A 276 -6.88 5.88 30.11
CA ALA A 276 -6.95 5.28 28.79
C ALA A 276 -5.82 5.83 27.90
N PRO A 277 -4.94 4.98 27.36
CA PRO A 277 -3.93 5.46 26.40
C PRO A 277 -4.67 5.92 25.15
N SER A 278 -4.54 7.17 24.85
CA SER A 278 -4.96 7.75 23.58
C SER A 278 -4.28 6.97 22.44
N GLY A 279 -5.02 6.13 21.71
CA GLY A 279 -4.68 5.70 20.35
C GLY A 279 -3.65 4.58 20.17
N GLY A 280 -3.17 3.89 21.23
CA GLY A 280 -2.17 2.81 21.09
C GLY A 280 -2.77 1.41 21.23
N ARG A 281 -2.42 0.47 20.35
CA ARG A 281 -2.63 -0.96 20.57
C ARG A 281 -1.96 -1.38 21.90
N PRO A 282 -2.60 -2.20 22.75
CA PRO A 282 -1.88 -2.80 23.87
C PRO A 282 -0.70 -3.62 23.35
N GLN A 283 0.49 -3.31 23.81
CA GLN A 283 1.67 -4.13 23.52
C GLN A 283 1.55 -5.42 24.34
N ILE A 284 1.43 -6.54 23.66
CA ILE A 284 1.56 -7.85 24.28
C ILE A 284 3.05 -8.04 24.57
N VAL A 285 3.45 -7.92 25.84
CA VAL A 285 4.79 -8.30 26.30
C VAL A 285 4.77 -9.83 26.44
N PRO A 286 5.66 -10.60 25.77
CA PRO A 286 5.80 -12.02 26.03
C PRO A 286 6.29 -12.19 27.46
N GLN A 287 5.60 -13.01 28.25
CA GLN A 287 6.17 -13.49 29.52
C GLN A 287 7.18 -14.58 29.21
N GLU A 288 8.42 -14.43 29.73
CA GLU A 288 9.47 -15.42 29.70
C GLU A 288 9.08 -16.71 30.46
#